data_963a11143ab7eeaf9bd34465a68ff7c8
#
_entry.id   963a11143ab7eeaf9bd34465a68ff7c8
#
_cell.length_a   1.000
_cell.length_b   1.000
_cell.length_c   1.000
_cell.angle_alpha   90.00
_cell.angle_beta   90.00
_cell.angle_gamma   90.00
#
_symmetry.space_group_name_H-M   'P 1'
#
loop_
_entity.id
_entity.type
_entity.pdbx_description
1 polymer ?
#
loop_
_entity_poly.entity_id
_entity_poly.type
_entity_poly.pdbx_seq_one_letter_code
_entity_poly.pdbx_strand_id
1 'polypeptide(L)' 'LDYTERETDMQSMFSAPQANCALFEKYSIDYILVSAYERNNFTVNEAEIKALFPCVFDENGVQIYKVTF' A
#
# COMPACT_ATOMS: atom_id res chain seq x y z
N LEU A 1 6.83 -21.38 5.34
CA LEU A 1 6.23 -20.21 5.53
C LEU A 1 6.69 -19.09 4.68
N ASP A 2 5.83 -18.36 4.21
CA ASP A 2 6.02 -17.56 3.02
C ASP A 2 6.26 -16.10 3.29
N TYR A 3 7.29 -15.81 4.08
CA TYR A 3 7.71 -14.43 4.29
C TYR A 3 8.13 -13.76 2.98
N THR A 4 8.84 -14.51 2.14
CA THR A 4 9.29 -13.98 0.85
C THR A 4 8.10 -13.64 -0.06
N GLU A 5 7.10 -14.51 -0.09
CA GLU A 5 5.89 -14.27 -0.89
C GLU A 5 5.13 -13.04 -0.36
N ARG A 6 5.00 -12.93 0.95
CA ARG A 6 4.34 -11.78 1.58
C ARG A 6 5.07 -10.48 1.28
N GLU A 7 6.40 -10.48 1.38
CA GLU A 7 7.20 -9.30 1.07
C GLU A 7 7.05 -8.90 -0.39
N THR A 8 7.06 -9.90 -1.29
CA THR A 8 6.86 -9.65 -2.71
C THR A 8 5.48 -9.07 -2.99
N ASP A 9 4.45 -9.61 -2.35
CA ASP A 9 3.08 -9.10 -2.49
C ASP A 9 2.95 -7.69 -1.93
N MET A 10 3.55 -7.40 -0.78
CA MET A 10 3.56 -6.07 -0.20
C MET A 10 4.27 -5.07 -1.11
N GLN A 11 5.42 -5.45 -1.65
CA GLN A 11 6.15 -4.61 -2.60
C GLN A 11 5.29 -4.32 -3.83
N SER A 12 4.58 -5.32 -4.33
CA SER A 12 3.69 -5.17 -5.49
C SER A 12 2.53 -4.23 -5.17
N MET A 13 1.94 -4.35 -3.99
CA MET A 13 0.84 -3.47 -3.56
C MET A 13 1.29 -2.01 -3.45
N PHE A 14 2.51 -1.76 -2.96
CA PHE A 14 3.02 -0.41 -2.85
C PHE A 14 3.46 0.18 -4.19
N SER A 15 4.09 -0.62 -5.05
CA SER A 15 4.67 -0.12 -6.30
C SER A 15 3.66 -0.05 -7.45
N ALA A 16 2.70 -0.95 -7.49
CA ALA A 16 1.69 -1.01 -8.55
C ALA A 16 0.33 -1.43 -7.98
N PRO A 17 -0.30 -0.58 -7.16
CA PRO A 17 -1.54 -0.96 -6.47
C PRO A 17 -2.68 -1.26 -7.45
N GLN A 18 -2.78 -0.53 -8.56
CA GLN A 18 -3.85 -0.74 -9.52
C GLN A 18 -3.76 -2.11 -10.19
N ALA A 19 -2.56 -2.52 -10.55
CA ALA A 19 -2.34 -3.82 -11.19
C ALA A 19 -2.48 -4.97 -10.21
N ASN A 20 -2.43 -4.71 -8.91
CA ASN A 20 -2.42 -5.71 -7.86
C ASN A 20 -3.60 -5.60 -6.90
N CYS A 21 -4.73 -5.07 -7.36
CA CYS A 21 -5.93 -4.91 -6.53
C CYS A 21 -6.38 -6.23 -5.88
N ALA A 22 -6.20 -7.35 -6.55
CA ALA A 22 -6.56 -8.66 -6.02
C ALA A 22 -5.80 -9.00 -4.72
N LEU A 23 -4.60 -8.45 -4.53
CA LEU A 23 -3.83 -8.68 -3.31
C LEU A 23 -4.46 -8.00 -2.10
N PHE A 24 -5.09 -6.86 -2.29
CA PHE A 24 -5.80 -6.16 -1.20
C PHE A 24 -6.97 -6.99 -0.70
N GLU A 25 -7.67 -7.67 -1.61
CA GLU A 25 -8.74 -8.59 -1.25
C GLU A 25 -8.19 -9.87 -0.60
N LYS A 26 -7.12 -10.42 -1.16
CA LYS A 26 -6.48 -11.65 -0.66
C LYS A 26 -6.09 -11.52 0.82
N TYR A 27 -5.56 -10.36 1.21
CA TYR A 27 -5.11 -10.11 2.58
C TYR A 27 -6.11 -9.32 3.41
N SER A 28 -7.30 -9.06 2.89
CA SER A 28 -8.35 -8.27 3.58
C SER A 28 -7.82 -6.93 4.09
N ILE A 29 -7.12 -6.21 3.22
CA ILE A 29 -6.52 -4.93 3.56
C ILE A 29 -7.59 -3.83 3.56
N ASP A 30 -7.74 -3.15 4.68
CA ASP A 30 -8.68 -2.03 4.80
C ASP A 30 -8.00 -0.68 4.66
N TYR A 31 -6.72 -0.60 5.04
CA TYR A 31 -5.95 0.65 5.03
C TYR A 31 -4.54 0.41 4.54
N ILE A 32 -3.96 1.41 3.90
CA ILE A 32 -2.54 1.42 3.51
C ILE A 32 -1.86 2.51 4.32
N LEU A 33 -0.84 2.12 5.08
CA LEU A 33 0.01 3.05 5.82
C LEU A 33 1.28 3.31 5.03
N VAL A 34 1.55 4.59 4.74
CA VAL A 34 2.78 5.01 4.08
C VAL A 34 3.52 5.98 4.99
N SER A 35 4.66 5.55 5.50
CA SER A 35 5.52 6.34 6.35
C SER A 35 6.95 6.31 5.81
N ALA A 36 7.88 6.92 6.54
CA ALA A 36 9.29 6.88 6.15
C ALA A 36 9.80 5.44 6.07
N TYR A 37 9.31 4.55 6.92
CA TYR A 37 9.69 3.15 6.90
C TYR A 37 9.34 2.49 5.56
N GLU A 38 8.10 2.67 5.11
CA GLU A 38 7.64 2.11 3.84
C GLU A 38 8.39 2.70 2.65
N ARG A 39 8.61 4.01 2.68
CA ARG A 39 9.35 4.69 1.60
C ARG A 39 10.79 4.23 1.50
N ASN A 40 11.40 3.87 2.63
CA ASN A 40 12.79 3.40 2.67
C ASN A 40 12.94 1.92 2.33
N ASN A 41 11.93 1.11 2.62
CA ASN A 41 11.99 -0.34 2.47
C ASN A 41 11.28 -0.85 1.23
N PHE A 42 10.37 -0.07 0.66
CA PHE A 42 9.61 -0.45 -0.53
C PHE A 42 9.64 0.67 -1.56
N THR A 43 9.46 0.29 -2.82
CA THR A 43 9.19 1.27 -3.86
C THR A 43 7.72 1.62 -3.81
N VAL A 44 7.39 2.79 -3.27
CA VAL A 44 6.00 3.22 -3.06
C VAL A 44 5.57 4.17 -4.17
N ASN A 45 4.57 3.78 -4.93
CA ASN A 45 3.96 4.65 -5.94
C ASN A 45 2.81 5.43 -5.29
N GLU A 46 3.16 6.50 -4.58
CA GLU A 46 2.19 7.30 -3.84
C GLU A 46 1.16 7.98 -4.74
N ALA A 47 1.57 8.38 -5.93
CA ALA A 47 0.67 9.01 -6.90
C ALA A 47 -0.46 8.06 -7.30
N GLU A 48 -0.13 6.80 -7.54
CA GLU A 48 -1.12 5.79 -7.92
C GLU A 48 -2.02 5.41 -6.74
N ILE A 49 -1.44 5.27 -5.55
CA ILE A 49 -2.21 5.00 -4.34
C ILE A 49 -3.22 6.13 -4.10
N LYS A 50 -2.75 7.37 -4.20
CA LYS A 50 -3.58 8.56 -4.02
C LYS A 50 -4.70 8.65 -5.05
N ALA A 51 -4.44 8.21 -6.28
CA ALA A 51 -5.44 8.19 -7.33
C ALA A 51 -6.52 7.13 -7.10
N LEU A 52 -6.15 6.01 -6.48
CA LEU A 52 -7.07 4.89 -6.26
C LEU A 52 -7.86 5.00 -4.96
N PHE A 53 -7.23 5.50 -3.90
CA PHE A 53 -7.80 5.45 -2.55
C PHE A 53 -7.78 6.81 -1.89
N PRO A 54 -8.82 7.15 -1.11
CA PRO A 54 -8.84 8.40 -0.38
C PRO A 54 -7.84 8.39 0.78
N CYS A 55 -7.15 9.51 0.96
CA CYS A 55 -6.27 9.71 2.10
C CYS A 55 -7.14 10.12 3.30
N VAL A 56 -7.11 9.33 4.36
CA VAL A 56 -7.90 9.57 5.56
C VAL A 56 -7.08 10.13 6.71
N PHE A 57 -5.75 10.11 6.58
CA PHE A 57 -4.84 10.68 7.56
C PHE A 57 -3.58 11.14 6.85
N ASP A 58 -3.10 12.34 7.16
CA ASP A 58 -1.90 12.92 6.58
C ASP A 58 -1.27 13.89 7.59
N GLU A 59 -0.33 13.38 8.39
CA GLU A 59 0.38 14.18 9.37
C GLU A 59 1.79 13.65 9.57
N ASN A 60 2.74 14.55 9.76
CA ASN A 60 4.13 14.23 10.14
C ASN A 60 4.81 13.23 9.18
N GLY A 61 4.51 13.34 7.88
CA GLY A 61 5.08 12.45 6.88
C GLY A 61 4.46 11.06 6.85
N VAL A 62 3.36 10.85 7.58
CA VAL A 62 2.62 9.59 7.59
C VAL A 62 1.30 9.81 6.88
N GLN A 63 1.01 9.00 5.87
CA GLN A 63 -0.27 9.01 5.18
C GLN A 63 -0.95 7.65 5.37
N ILE A 64 -2.26 7.69 5.60
CA ILE A 64 -3.09 6.49 5.65
C ILE A 64 -4.18 6.63 4.60
N TYR A 65 -4.28 5.63 3.74
CA TYR A 65 -5.28 5.58 2.68
C TYR A 65 -6.28 4.48 2.98
N LYS A 66 -7.55 4.76 2.74
CA LYS A 66 -8.59 3.76 2.93
C LYS A 66 -8.78 2.97 1.64
N VAL A 67 -8.62 1.65 1.73
CA VAL A 67 -8.80 0.76 0.58
C VAL A 67 -10.30 0.62 0.31
N THR A 68 -10.71 1.04 -0.89
CA THR A 68 -12.12 0.98 -1.32
C THR A 68 -12.18 0.36 -2.71
N PHE A 69 -13.12 -0.54 -2.90
CA PHE A 69 -13.38 -1.17 -4.19
C PHE A 69 -14.83 -0.99 -4.60
#